data_41b3535209bda7b25780e7c43ae1bc0b
#
_entry.id   41b3535209bda7b25780e7c43ae1bc0b
#
_cell.length_a   1.000
_cell.length_b   1.000
_cell.length_c   1.000
_cell.angle_alpha   90.00
_cell.angle_beta   90.00
_cell.angle_gamma   90.00
#
_symmetry.space_group_name_H-M   'P 1'
#
loop_
_entity.id
_entity.type
_entity.pdbx_description
1 polymer ?
#
loop_
_entity_poly.entity_id
_entity_poly.type
_entity_poly.pdbx_seq_one_letter_code
_entity_poly.pdbx_strand_id
1 'polypeptide(L)'
;MANAPVNITITGAAGNIGYALLFRIASGALLGPDQRVNLRLLEIPPAIKAAEGTAMELFDSAFPTLGSVDIFDDAKAAFEGANIAFLVGSMPRKAGMERADLLSANGGIFGPQGEALNAGAAEDIKVLVVGNPANTNALIAASHAPDIPSSRFTAMTRLDHNRALAQLATKAGCHVTDIDKVTVWGNHSSTQYPDLTQATVKGAPITDILADRAWVENDFIPTVAKRGAAIIDARGASSAASAASAAIDHVHDWVLGTSGSWTSSSVMSDGSYGLPEGIISSFPCTSENGEWKIVQGLEIDDFSRAKIDASAAELVEEKSTVASMGLI
;
A
#
# COMPACT_ATOMS: atom_id res chain seq x y z
N MET A 1 -26.23 5.88 -18.81
CA MET A 1 -25.42 7.13 -18.82
C MET A 1 -24.02 6.69 -18.39
N ALA A 2 -22.96 7.16 -19.03
CA ALA A 2 -21.60 6.84 -18.57
C ALA A 2 -21.39 7.45 -17.17
N ASN A 3 -20.76 6.70 -16.26
CA ASN A 3 -20.40 7.22 -14.95
C ASN A 3 -19.45 8.43 -15.09
N ALA A 4 -19.50 9.35 -14.14
CA ALA A 4 -18.54 10.45 -14.10
C ALA A 4 -17.11 9.90 -13.98
N PRO A 5 -16.12 10.53 -14.62
CA PRO A 5 -14.74 10.12 -14.46
C PRO A 5 -14.28 10.21 -12.99
N VAL A 6 -13.45 9.25 -12.55
CA VAL A 6 -12.83 9.26 -11.23
C VAL A 6 -11.50 9.99 -11.32
N ASN A 7 -11.30 10.99 -10.46
CA ASN A 7 -10.05 11.75 -10.38
C ASN A 7 -9.03 11.00 -9.52
N ILE A 8 -7.90 10.65 -10.11
CA ILE A 8 -6.85 9.86 -9.45
C ILE A 8 -5.55 10.66 -9.44
N THR A 9 -5.09 11.02 -8.26
CA THR A 9 -3.83 11.76 -8.07
C THR A 9 -2.71 10.80 -7.70
N ILE A 10 -1.57 10.91 -8.38
CA ILE A 10 -0.37 10.11 -8.13
C ILE A 10 0.79 11.05 -7.85
N THR A 11 1.41 10.94 -6.67
CA THR A 11 2.64 11.68 -6.34
C THR A 11 3.87 10.90 -6.75
N GLY A 12 4.92 11.56 -7.20
CA GLY A 12 6.09 10.88 -7.76
C GLY A 12 5.74 10.14 -9.05
N ALA A 13 4.85 10.72 -9.84
CA ALA A 13 4.21 10.11 -11.00
C ALA A 13 5.20 9.74 -12.12
N ALA A 14 6.28 10.50 -12.29
CA ALA A 14 7.34 10.24 -13.26
C ALA A 14 8.42 9.25 -12.75
N GLY A 15 8.33 8.80 -11.49
CA GLY A 15 9.21 7.78 -10.94
C GLY A 15 8.85 6.38 -11.46
N ASN A 16 9.73 5.40 -11.24
CA ASN A 16 9.56 4.04 -11.77
C ASN A 16 8.25 3.37 -11.34
N ILE A 17 7.82 3.55 -10.10
CA ILE A 17 6.54 3.00 -9.61
C ILE A 17 5.38 3.78 -10.22
N GLY A 18 5.44 5.12 -10.19
CA GLY A 18 4.41 5.99 -10.76
C GLY A 18 4.20 5.69 -12.25
N TYR A 19 5.26 5.63 -13.03
CA TYR A 19 5.21 5.26 -14.44
C TYR A 19 4.49 3.91 -14.67
N ALA A 20 4.91 2.85 -13.96
CA ALA A 20 4.28 1.54 -14.10
C ALA A 20 2.80 1.52 -13.65
N LEU A 21 2.45 2.35 -12.65
CA LEU A 21 1.10 2.45 -12.09
C LEU A 21 0.13 3.14 -13.06
N LEU A 22 0.56 4.25 -13.66
CA LEU A 22 -0.27 5.10 -14.52
C LEU A 22 -0.86 4.34 -15.71
N PHE A 23 -0.06 3.55 -16.41
CA PHE A 23 -0.53 2.77 -17.57
C PHE A 23 -1.51 1.66 -17.17
N ARG A 24 -1.33 1.06 -16.00
CA ARG A 24 -2.26 0.06 -15.48
C ARG A 24 -3.59 0.68 -15.06
N ILE A 25 -3.57 1.86 -14.43
CA ILE A 25 -4.79 2.60 -14.12
C ILE A 25 -5.52 2.96 -15.41
N ALA A 26 -4.81 3.58 -16.36
CA ALA A 26 -5.37 4.01 -17.64
C ALA A 26 -5.91 2.85 -18.49
N SER A 27 -5.37 1.64 -18.36
CA SER A 27 -5.87 0.44 -19.06
C SER A 27 -7.15 -0.15 -18.45
N GLY A 28 -7.66 0.40 -17.35
CA GLY A 28 -8.85 -0.11 -16.67
C GLY A 28 -8.58 -1.19 -15.62
N ALA A 29 -7.31 -1.52 -15.32
CA ALA A 29 -6.99 -2.55 -14.33
C ALA A 29 -7.41 -2.18 -12.90
N LEU A 30 -7.58 -0.88 -12.60
CA LEU A 30 -7.95 -0.40 -11.27
C LEU A 30 -9.46 -0.49 -11.00
N LEU A 31 -10.28 0.09 -11.87
CA LEU A 31 -11.72 0.29 -11.67
C LEU A 31 -12.60 -0.45 -12.70
N GLY A 32 -12.00 -1.29 -13.50
CA GLY A 32 -12.69 -2.00 -14.57
C GLY A 32 -12.68 -1.25 -15.92
N PRO A 33 -13.09 -1.95 -17.01
CA PRO A 33 -12.97 -1.43 -18.38
C PRO A 33 -13.99 -0.34 -18.73
N ASP A 34 -15.02 -0.16 -17.91
CA ASP A 34 -16.13 0.77 -18.20
C ASP A 34 -16.02 2.10 -17.42
N GLN A 35 -15.10 2.17 -16.43
CA GLN A 35 -14.92 3.36 -15.61
C GLN A 35 -13.83 4.27 -16.20
N ARG A 36 -14.21 5.49 -16.59
CA ARG A 36 -13.24 6.51 -17.00
C ARG A 36 -12.49 7.08 -15.79
N VAL A 37 -11.22 7.43 -16.03
CA VAL A 37 -10.34 8.03 -15.03
C VAL A 37 -9.69 9.29 -15.59
N ASN A 38 -9.52 10.30 -14.74
CA ASN A 38 -8.68 11.47 -14.98
C ASN A 38 -7.42 11.30 -14.14
N LEU A 39 -6.25 11.32 -14.75
CA LEU A 39 -4.96 11.17 -14.08
C LEU A 39 -4.39 12.54 -13.73
N ARG A 40 -4.03 12.74 -12.48
CA ARG A 40 -3.46 13.97 -11.94
C ARG A 40 -2.05 13.66 -11.42
N LEU A 41 -1.06 14.04 -12.20
CA LEU A 41 0.36 13.71 -11.98
C LEU A 41 0.99 14.81 -11.13
N LEU A 42 1.29 14.52 -9.86
CA LEU A 42 1.98 15.46 -8.98
C LEU A 42 3.48 15.12 -8.94
N GLU A 43 4.29 16.12 -9.29
CA GLU A 43 5.74 16.00 -9.31
C GLU A 43 6.42 17.22 -8.72
N ILE A 44 7.67 17.03 -8.30
CA ILE A 44 8.56 18.14 -7.93
C ILE A 44 9.01 18.89 -9.21
N PRO A 45 9.29 20.20 -9.14
CA PRO A 45 9.65 20.99 -10.32
C PRO A 45 10.74 20.39 -11.23
N PRO A 46 11.82 19.76 -10.71
CA PRO A 46 12.82 19.14 -11.57
C PRO A 46 12.34 17.95 -12.40
N ALA A 47 11.22 17.28 -11.98
CA ALA A 47 10.68 16.09 -12.63
C ALA A 47 9.47 16.37 -13.55
N ILE A 48 8.99 17.61 -13.63
CA ILE A 48 7.85 18.01 -14.47
C ILE A 48 8.07 17.62 -15.94
N LYS A 49 9.27 17.86 -16.47
CA LYS A 49 9.58 17.48 -17.86
C LYS A 49 9.50 15.97 -18.10
N ALA A 50 9.83 15.14 -17.12
CA ALA A 50 9.67 13.69 -17.21
C ALA A 50 8.18 13.30 -17.15
N ALA A 51 7.39 14.00 -16.34
CA ALA A 51 5.95 13.80 -16.29
C ALA A 51 5.28 14.18 -17.63
N GLU A 52 5.73 15.24 -18.31
CA GLU A 52 5.26 15.59 -19.65
C GLU A 52 5.50 14.46 -20.65
N GLY A 53 6.69 13.85 -20.63
CA GLY A 53 7.00 12.68 -21.47
C GLY A 53 6.08 11.50 -21.17
N THR A 54 5.84 11.21 -19.88
CA THR A 54 4.91 10.16 -19.46
C THR A 54 3.47 10.43 -19.92
N ALA A 55 3.03 11.69 -19.86
CA ALA A 55 1.70 12.07 -20.34
C ALA A 55 1.56 11.87 -21.85
N MET A 56 2.62 12.18 -22.65
CA MET A 56 2.61 11.90 -24.09
C MET A 56 2.45 10.41 -24.38
N GLU A 57 3.16 9.53 -23.68
CA GLU A 57 3.02 8.07 -23.84
C GLU A 57 1.63 7.55 -23.43
N LEU A 58 1.04 8.14 -22.38
CA LEU A 58 -0.34 7.80 -21.98
C LEU A 58 -1.35 8.15 -23.08
N PHE A 59 -1.19 9.31 -23.75
CA PHE A 59 -2.04 9.67 -24.89
C PHE A 59 -1.79 8.78 -26.10
N ASP A 60 -0.53 8.46 -26.39
CA ASP A 60 -0.15 7.57 -27.50
C ASP A 60 -0.69 6.14 -27.31
N SER A 61 -0.90 5.72 -26.05
CA SER A 61 -1.49 4.42 -25.72
C SER A 61 -3.00 4.32 -26.03
N ALA A 62 -3.68 5.44 -26.25
CA ALA A 62 -5.08 5.53 -26.66
C ALA A 62 -6.06 4.67 -25.81
N PHE A 63 -5.84 4.62 -24.50
CA PHE A 63 -6.70 3.83 -23.59
C PHE A 63 -8.14 4.36 -23.57
N PRO A 64 -9.17 3.52 -23.79
CA PRO A 64 -10.56 3.96 -23.83
C PRO A 64 -11.09 4.47 -22.49
N THR A 65 -10.45 4.10 -21.38
CA THR A 65 -10.78 4.51 -20.02
C THR A 65 -10.08 5.81 -19.61
N LEU A 66 -9.09 6.32 -20.36
CA LEU A 66 -8.39 7.56 -20.04
C LEU A 66 -9.25 8.77 -20.46
N GLY A 67 -9.62 9.62 -19.50
CA GLY A 67 -10.35 10.86 -19.71
C GLY A 67 -9.41 12.05 -19.94
N SER A 68 -8.54 12.33 -18.98
CA SER A 68 -7.52 13.39 -19.07
C SER A 68 -6.23 12.99 -18.36
N VAL A 69 -5.15 13.72 -18.67
CA VAL A 69 -3.88 13.69 -17.94
C VAL A 69 -3.47 15.12 -17.68
N ASP A 70 -3.41 15.50 -16.41
CA ASP A 70 -3.02 16.84 -15.96
C ASP A 70 -1.78 16.75 -15.07
N ILE A 71 -0.84 17.68 -15.21
CA ILE A 71 0.43 17.70 -14.50
C ILE A 71 0.46 18.86 -13.52
N PHE A 72 0.93 18.62 -12.30
CA PHE A 72 0.96 19.59 -11.22
C PHE A 72 2.32 19.57 -10.52
N ASP A 73 2.76 20.73 -10.03
CA ASP A 73 3.87 20.91 -9.09
C ASP A 73 3.39 21.50 -7.74
N ASP A 74 2.08 21.73 -7.62
CA ASP A 74 1.39 22.17 -6.41
C ASP A 74 0.43 21.09 -5.89
N ALA A 75 0.61 20.70 -4.62
CA ALA A 75 -0.16 19.62 -4.02
C ALA A 75 -1.65 19.98 -3.86
N LYS A 76 -1.98 21.24 -3.53
CA LYS A 76 -3.38 21.66 -3.35
C LYS A 76 -4.13 21.57 -4.67
N ALA A 77 -3.54 22.06 -5.75
CA ALA A 77 -4.12 21.94 -7.08
C ALA A 77 -4.23 20.46 -7.52
N ALA A 78 -3.23 19.63 -7.23
CA ALA A 78 -3.24 18.22 -7.60
C ALA A 78 -4.31 17.40 -6.87
N PHE A 79 -4.59 17.70 -5.61
CA PHE A 79 -5.57 16.94 -4.81
C PHE A 79 -7.00 17.52 -4.87
N GLU A 80 -7.21 18.68 -5.47
CA GLU A 80 -8.55 19.26 -5.58
C GLU A 80 -9.52 18.32 -6.32
N GLY A 81 -10.58 17.89 -5.63
CA GLY A 81 -11.58 16.96 -6.15
C GLY A 81 -11.06 15.54 -6.44
N ALA A 82 -9.91 15.14 -5.87
CA ALA A 82 -9.40 13.79 -6.01
C ALA A 82 -10.26 12.77 -5.26
N ASN A 83 -10.66 11.69 -5.92
CA ASN A 83 -11.39 10.56 -5.33
C ASN A 83 -10.43 9.45 -4.85
N ILE A 84 -9.27 9.31 -5.50
CA ILE A 84 -8.23 8.35 -5.13
C ILE A 84 -6.88 9.06 -5.17
N ALA A 85 -6.04 8.83 -4.16
CA ALA A 85 -4.69 9.33 -4.11
C ALA A 85 -3.69 8.19 -3.84
N PHE A 86 -2.69 8.08 -4.71
CA PHE A 86 -1.53 7.22 -4.51
C PHE A 86 -0.35 8.09 -4.09
N LEU A 87 0.06 8.02 -2.82
CA LEU A 87 1.21 8.76 -2.31
C LEU A 87 2.47 7.90 -2.48
N VAL A 88 3.10 8.00 -3.65
CA VAL A 88 4.24 7.17 -4.07
C VAL A 88 5.57 7.88 -3.84
N GLY A 89 5.62 9.17 -4.09
CA GLY A 89 6.82 9.99 -3.93
C GLY A 89 7.29 10.06 -2.49
N SER A 90 8.53 9.64 -2.23
CA SER A 90 9.13 9.68 -0.90
C SER A 90 10.65 9.86 -0.99
N MET A 91 11.26 10.29 0.12
CA MET A 91 12.72 10.33 0.23
C MET A 91 13.24 8.91 0.45
N PRO A 92 14.06 8.33 -0.46
CA PRO A 92 14.64 7.02 -0.25
C PRO A 92 15.72 7.06 0.83
N ARG A 93 15.87 5.95 1.56
CA ARG A 93 16.96 5.80 2.52
C ARG A 93 18.31 5.80 1.80
N LYS A 94 19.21 6.69 2.21
CA LYS A 94 20.58 6.76 1.71
C LYS A 94 21.54 6.03 2.65
N ALA A 95 22.69 5.61 2.14
CA ALA A 95 23.73 5.03 2.98
C ALA A 95 24.16 6.02 4.08
N GLY A 96 24.26 5.55 5.32
CA GLY A 96 24.59 6.38 6.48
C GLY A 96 23.43 7.21 7.05
N MET A 97 22.24 7.15 6.49
CA MET A 97 21.07 7.84 7.02
C MET A 97 20.47 7.06 8.19
N GLU A 98 20.34 7.71 9.33
CA GLU A 98 19.65 7.16 10.50
C GLU A 98 18.14 7.09 10.25
N ARG A 99 17.44 6.25 11.04
CA ARG A 99 15.97 6.09 10.91
C ARG A 99 15.23 7.41 11.18
N ALA A 100 15.67 8.14 12.19
CA ALA A 100 15.09 9.42 12.55
C ALA A 100 15.20 10.46 11.41
N ASP A 101 16.34 10.52 10.73
CA ASP A 101 16.54 11.44 9.58
C ASP A 101 15.58 11.10 8.44
N LEU A 102 15.37 9.82 8.17
CA LEU A 102 14.44 9.36 7.15
C LEU A 102 12.99 9.74 7.50
N LEU A 103 12.59 9.54 8.75
CA LEU A 103 11.26 9.93 9.24
C LEU A 103 11.04 11.43 9.16
N SER A 104 12.03 12.24 9.56
CA SER A 104 11.97 13.70 9.47
C SER A 104 11.84 14.18 8.02
N ALA A 105 12.67 13.65 7.11
CA ALA A 105 12.63 14.03 5.69
C ALA A 105 11.29 13.68 5.03
N ASN A 106 10.74 12.52 5.35
CA ASN A 106 9.44 12.09 4.83
C ASN A 106 8.28 12.85 5.51
N GLY A 107 8.39 13.22 6.79
CA GLY A 107 7.42 14.09 7.45
C GLY A 107 7.22 15.42 6.72
N GLY A 108 8.31 16.01 6.22
CA GLY A 108 8.28 17.21 5.38
C GLY A 108 7.60 17.02 4.00
N ILE A 109 7.36 15.78 3.59
CA ILE A 109 6.64 15.44 2.35
C ILE A 109 5.17 15.12 2.65
N PHE A 110 4.92 14.19 3.57
CA PHE A 110 3.59 13.63 3.81
C PHE A 110 2.69 14.52 4.66
N GLY A 111 3.22 15.36 5.54
CA GLY A 111 2.44 16.37 6.27
C GLY A 111 1.77 17.36 5.32
N PRO A 112 2.51 18.12 4.48
CA PRO A 112 1.92 19.02 3.50
C PRO A 112 0.96 18.34 2.51
N GLN A 113 1.19 17.08 2.14
CA GLN A 113 0.25 16.32 1.32
C GLN A 113 -1.05 16.01 2.08
N GLY A 114 -0.97 15.68 3.37
CA GLY A 114 -2.14 15.53 4.23
C GLY A 114 -2.97 16.81 4.32
N GLU A 115 -2.33 17.97 4.54
CA GLU A 115 -2.98 19.28 4.55
C GLU A 115 -3.67 19.60 3.20
N ALA A 116 -3.01 19.29 2.09
CA ALA A 116 -3.55 19.53 0.76
C ALA A 116 -4.76 18.62 0.45
N LEU A 117 -4.71 17.35 0.88
CA LEU A 117 -5.85 16.42 0.81
C LEU A 117 -7.03 16.94 1.64
N ASN A 118 -6.77 17.37 2.88
CA ASN A 118 -7.79 17.92 3.78
C ASN A 118 -8.49 19.14 3.19
N ALA A 119 -7.75 19.97 2.47
CA ALA A 119 -8.26 21.23 1.92
C ALA A 119 -9.14 21.05 0.68
N GLY A 120 -8.92 19.99 -0.12
CA GLY A 120 -9.51 19.98 -1.45
C GLY A 120 -9.95 18.62 -2.00
N ALA A 121 -9.65 17.49 -1.35
CA ALA A 121 -10.04 16.18 -1.85
C ALA A 121 -11.57 16.00 -1.84
N ALA A 122 -12.07 15.10 -2.68
CA ALA A 122 -13.48 14.71 -2.68
C ALA A 122 -13.88 14.02 -1.36
N GLU A 123 -15.16 14.10 -0.98
CA GLU A 123 -15.68 13.50 0.26
C GLU A 123 -15.45 11.97 0.34
N ASP A 124 -15.38 11.30 -0.81
CA ASP A 124 -15.17 9.86 -0.93
C ASP A 124 -13.71 9.46 -1.11
N ILE A 125 -12.78 10.39 -0.85
CA ILE A 125 -11.33 10.17 -1.03
C ILE A 125 -10.86 8.86 -0.40
N LYS A 126 -9.98 8.15 -1.12
CA LYS A 126 -9.23 6.98 -0.65
C LYS A 126 -7.75 7.21 -0.88
N VAL A 127 -6.97 7.10 0.18
CA VAL A 127 -5.54 7.40 0.14
C VAL A 127 -4.73 6.13 0.40
N LEU A 128 -3.93 5.72 -0.58
CA LEU A 128 -2.94 4.65 -0.42
C LEU A 128 -1.53 5.22 -0.39
N VAL A 129 -0.84 5.02 0.72
CA VAL A 129 0.57 5.38 0.86
C VAL A 129 1.45 4.20 0.45
N VAL A 130 2.33 4.46 -0.52
CA VAL A 130 3.29 3.50 -1.09
C VAL A 130 4.73 3.87 -0.71
N GLY A 131 4.99 5.18 -0.56
CA GLY A 131 6.30 5.71 -0.20
C GLY A 131 6.75 5.30 1.20
N ASN A 132 7.96 4.74 1.32
CA ASN A 132 8.49 4.22 2.59
C ASN A 132 9.11 5.31 3.49
N PRO A 133 8.97 5.13 4.83
CA PRO A 133 8.27 4.07 5.58
C PRO A 133 6.74 4.23 5.52
N ALA A 134 6.09 3.32 4.81
CA ALA A 134 4.70 3.51 4.35
C ALA A 134 3.69 3.67 5.50
N ASN A 135 3.77 2.83 6.53
CA ASN A 135 2.84 2.87 7.67
C ASN A 135 2.93 4.21 8.43
N THR A 136 4.14 4.65 8.73
CA THR A 136 4.35 5.92 9.46
C THR A 136 4.06 7.13 8.58
N ASN A 137 4.38 7.09 7.29
CA ASN A 137 4.02 8.14 6.36
C ASN A 137 2.50 8.29 6.21
N ALA A 138 1.76 7.18 6.22
CA ALA A 138 0.30 7.20 6.21
C ALA A 138 -0.27 7.81 7.51
N LEU A 139 0.34 7.52 8.66
CA LEU A 139 -0.04 8.12 9.93
C LEU A 139 0.20 9.63 9.92
N ILE A 140 1.35 10.09 9.40
CA ILE A 140 1.67 11.52 9.29
C ILE A 140 0.63 12.21 8.37
N ALA A 141 0.38 11.67 7.18
CA ALA A 141 -0.60 12.25 6.26
C ALA A 141 -2.01 12.33 6.89
N ALA A 142 -2.46 11.26 7.56
CA ALA A 142 -3.75 11.23 8.26
C ALA A 142 -3.83 12.26 9.40
N SER A 143 -2.74 12.47 10.16
CA SER A 143 -2.69 13.43 11.26
C SER A 143 -2.78 14.88 10.78
N HIS A 144 -2.37 15.16 9.54
CA HIS A 144 -2.48 16.47 8.89
C HIS A 144 -3.78 16.66 8.10
N ALA A 145 -4.71 15.71 8.15
CA ALA A 145 -6.00 15.77 7.46
C ALA A 145 -7.16 15.51 8.44
N PRO A 146 -7.39 16.39 9.43
CA PRO A 146 -8.33 16.15 10.53
C PRO A 146 -9.79 16.05 10.09
N ASP A 147 -10.17 16.60 8.94
CA ASP A 147 -11.54 16.56 8.42
C ASP A 147 -11.81 15.30 7.58
N ILE A 148 -10.76 14.54 7.22
CA ILE A 148 -10.88 13.26 6.51
C ILE A 148 -10.84 12.12 7.53
N PRO A 149 -11.83 11.19 7.53
CA PRO A 149 -11.78 10.04 8.43
C PRO A 149 -10.49 9.23 8.28
N SER A 150 -9.85 8.86 9.39
CA SER A 150 -8.60 8.11 9.37
C SER A 150 -8.70 6.76 8.65
N SER A 151 -9.89 6.17 8.55
CA SER A 151 -10.18 4.97 7.76
C SER A 151 -9.97 5.16 6.24
N ARG A 152 -9.84 6.42 5.78
CA ARG A 152 -9.54 6.76 4.39
C ARG A 152 -8.04 6.72 4.07
N PHE A 153 -7.18 6.54 5.07
CA PHE A 153 -5.73 6.44 4.91
C PHE A 153 -5.26 5.02 5.14
N THR A 154 -4.57 4.46 4.16
CA THR A 154 -4.00 3.11 4.21
C THR A 154 -2.55 3.12 3.77
N ALA A 155 -1.78 2.12 4.20
CA ALA A 155 -0.44 1.89 3.69
C ALA A 155 -0.36 0.55 2.95
N MET A 156 0.55 0.44 2.00
CA MET A 156 0.64 -0.72 1.12
C MET A 156 1.38 -1.89 1.78
N THR A 157 0.64 -2.91 2.20
CA THR A 157 1.15 -4.24 2.56
C THR A 157 0.88 -5.28 1.46
N ARG A 158 0.08 -4.92 0.45
CA ARG A 158 -0.34 -5.83 -0.62
C ARG A 158 0.83 -6.43 -1.39
N LEU A 159 1.94 -5.72 -1.53
CA LEU A 159 3.14 -6.29 -2.16
C LEU A 159 3.72 -7.46 -1.36
N ASP A 160 3.74 -7.33 -0.04
CA ASP A 160 4.22 -8.41 0.84
C ASP A 160 3.24 -9.59 0.83
N HIS A 161 1.95 -9.32 0.82
CA HIS A 161 0.90 -10.31 0.64
C HIS A 161 1.06 -11.09 -0.69
N ASN A 162 1.26 -10.39 -1.81
CA ASN A 162 1.47 -11.02 -3.12
C ASN A 162 2.77 -11.85 -3.15
N ARG A 163 3.82 -11.41 -2.45
CA ARG A 163 5.06 -12.18 -2.26
C ARG A 163 4.82 -13.46 -1.46
N ALA A 164 4.02 -13.38 -0.41
CA ALA A 164 3.64 -14.55 0.39
C ALA A 164 2.86 -15.56 -0.46
N LEU A 165 1.83 -15.11 -1.20
CA LEU A 165 1.07 -15.95 -2.13
C LEU A 165 1.98 -16.67 -3.15
N ALA A 166 2.93 -15.94 -3.77
CA ALA A 166 3.83 -16.52 -4.75
C ALA A 166 4.77 -17.59 -4.17
N GLN A 167 5.29 -17.38 -2.94
CA GLN A 167 6.12 -18.37 -2.25
C GLN A 167 5.31 -19.61 -1.87
N LEU A 168 4.10 -19.43 -1.34
CA LEU A 168 3.21 -20.53 -0.99
C LEU A 168 2.79 -21.34 -2.22
N ALA A 169 2.41 -20.68 -3.31
CA ALA A 169 2.05 -21.33 -4.58
C ALA A 169 3.19 -22.21 -5.12
N THR A 170 4.42 -21.66 -5.09
CA THR A 170 5.63 -22.38 -5.51
C THR A 170 5.87 -23.61 -4.63
N LYS A 171 5.79 -23.48 -3.31
CA LYS A 171 6.02 -24.58 -2.35
C LYS A 171 4.93 -25.65 -2.44
N ALA A 172 3.67 -25.23 -2.59
CA ALA A 172 2.52 -26.15 -2.69
C ALA A 172 2.35 -26.76 -4.09
N GLY A 173 3.06 -26.26 -5.10
CA GLY A 173 2.91 -26.72 -6.50
C GLY A 173 1.53 -26.42 -7.09
N CYS A 174 0.94 -25.27 -6.76
CA CYS A 174 -0.38 -24.84 -7.22
C CYS A 174 -0.35 -23.43 -7.84
N HIS A 175 -1.47 -22.95 -8.36
CA HIS A 175 -1.59 -21.59 -8.86
C HIS A 175 -1.87 -20.60 -7.70
N VAL A 176 -1.46 -19.34 -7.82
CA VAL A 176 -1.68 -18.31 -6.79
C VAL A 176 -3.16 -18.09 -6.47
N THR A 177 -4.05 -18.29 -7.45
CA THR A 177 -5.51 -18.18 -7.29
C THR A 177 -6.14 -19.36 -6.53
N ASP A 178 -5.38 -20.41 -6.29
CA ASP A 178 -5.82 -21.55 -5.47
C ASP A 178 -5.61 -21.30 -3.98
N ILE A 179 -4.86 -20.25 -3.64
CA ILE A 179 -4.49 -19.90 -2.25
C ILE A 179 -5.36 -18.76 -1.76
N ASP A 180 -5.88 -18.92 -0.56
CA ASP A 180 -6.75 -17.95 0.09
C ASP A 180 -6.37 -17.77 1.57
N LYS A 181 -6.87 -16.70 2.20
CA LYS A 181 -6.76 -16.43 3.63
C LYS A 181 -5.34 -16.30 4.18
N VAL A 182 -4.40 -15.85 3.34
CA VAL A 182 -3.07 -15.44 3.80
C VAL A 182 -3.16 -14.07 4.47
N THR A 183 -2.38 -13.85 5.51
CA THR A 183 -2.27 -12.56 6.20
C THR A 183 -0.82 -12.14 6.32
N VAL A 184 -0.54 -10.88 6.11
CA VAL A 184 0.73 -10.25 6.51
C VAL A 184 0.40 -9.22 7.59
N TRP A 185 0.92 -9.44 8.80
CA TRP A 185 0.69 -8.58 9.95
C TRP A 185 1.78 -7.52 10.10
N GLY A 186 1.40 -6.37 10.66
CA GLY A 186 2.32 -5.40 11.24
C GLY A 186 2.82 -4.32 10.27
N ASN A 187 4.08 -3.95 10.44
CA ASN A 187 4.75 -2.89 9.70
C ASN A 187 5.30 -3.40 8.35
N HIS A 188 5.29 -2.54 7.31
CA HIS A 188 5.99 -2.83 6.06
C HIS A 188 7.52 -2.67 6.26
N SER A 189 8.10 -3.58 7.03
CA SER A 189 9.53 -3.61 7.40
C SER A 189 10.05 -5.04 7.50
N SER A 190 11.24 -5.21 8.04
CA SER A 190 11.78 -6.55 8.33
C SER A 190 11.05 -7.29 9.46
N THR A 191 10.21 -6.59 10.23
CA THR A 191 9.39 -7.19 11.29
C THR A 191 8.02 -7.66 10.81
N GLN A 192 7.66 -7.43 9.55
CA GLN A 192 6.42 -7.94 8.97
C GLN A 192 6.31 -9.45 9.20
N TYR A 193 5.10 -9.90 9.53
CA TYR A 193 4.86 -11.31 9.76
C TYR A 193 3.88 -11.88 8.73
N PRO A 194 4.37 -12.58 7.69
CA PRO A 194 3.51 -13.35 6.79
C PRO A 194 3.05 -14.62 7.51
N ASP A 195 1.76 -14.65 7.80
CA ASP A 195 1.05 -15.68 8.55
C ASP A 195 0.26 -16.57 7.59
N LEU A 196 0.47 -17.87 7.68
CA LEU A 196 -0.23 -18.87 6.89
C LEU A 196 -1.14 -19.78 7.73
N THR A 197 -1.29 -19.51 9.03
CA THR A 197 -2.04 -20.39 9.95
C THR A 197 -3.49 -20.56 9.54
N GLN A 198 -4.09 -19.56 8.90
CA GLN A 198 -5.46 -19.59 8.39
C GLN A 198 -5.52 -19.82 6.86
N ALA A 199 -4.36 -19.89 6.19
CA ALA A 199 -4.31 -20.00 4.75
C ALA A 199 -4.83 -21.35 4.25
N THR A 200 -5.48 -21.31 3.09
CA THR A 200 -6.03 -22.51 2.46
C THR A 200 -5.54 -22.65 1.02
N VAL A 201 -5.47 -23.88 0.53
CA VAL A 201 -5.29 -24.21 -0.88
C VAL A 201 -6.55 -24.95 -1.35
N LYS A 202 -7.32 -24.35 -2.27
CA LYS A 202 -8.62 -24.89 -2.73
C LYS A 202 -9.57 -25.26 -1.59
N GLY A 203 -9.53 -24.45 -0.51
CA GLY A 203 -10.36 -24.64 0.68
C GLY A 203 -9.82 -25.62 1.73
N ALA A 204 -8.75 -26.38 1.44
CA ALA A 204 -8.08 -27.21 2.44
C ALA A 204 -7.01 -26.40 3.20
N PRO A 205 -6.85 -26.59 4.53
CA PRO A 205 -5.84 -25.88 5.29
C PRO A 205 -4.45 -26.11 4.69
N ILE A 206 -3.69 -25.02 4.51
CA ILE A 206 -2.35 -25.10 3.92
C ILE A 206 -1.38 -25.86 4.83
N THR A 207 -1.59 -25.81 6.14
CA THR A 207 -0.82 -26.51 7.16
C THR A 207 -0.87 -28.03 7.00
N ASP A 208 -1.93 -28.58 6.45
CA ASP A 208 -2.08 -30.03 6.15
C ASP A 208 -1.27 -30.40 4.91
N ILE A 209 -1.07 -29.44 3.99
CA ILE A 209 -0.32 -29.64 2.74
C ILE A 209 1.17 -29.37 2.95
N LEU A 210 1.49 -28.33 3.74
CA LEU A 210 2.84 -27.87 4.02
C LEU A 210 3.19 -28.04 5.51
N ALA A 211 3.15 -29.26 6.04
CA ALA A 211 3.49 -29.60 7.41
C ALA A 211 5.00 -29.47 7.69
N ASP A 212 5.62 -28.37 7.25
CA ASP A 212 7.06 -28.08 7.31
C ASP A 212 7.30 -26.76 8.06
N ARG A 213 7.17 -26.84 9.39
CA ARG A 213 7.36 -25.66 10.27
C ARG A 213 8.76 -25.07 10.11
N ALA A 214 9.77 -25.88 9.90
CA ALA A 214 11.15 -25.41 9.73
C ALA A 214 11.27 -24.54 8.46
N TRP A 215 10.64 -24.93 7.37
CA TRP A 215 10.58 -24.12 6.17
C TRP A 215 9.83 -22.80 6.40
N VAL A 216 8.70 -22.82 7.13
CA VAL A 216 7.95 -21.61 7.44
C VAL A 216 8.81 -20.60 8.18
N GLU A 217 9.48 -21.03 9.24
CA GLU A 217 10.25 -20.15 10.11
C GLU A 217 11.58 -19.70 9.50
N ASN A 218 12.30 -20.59 8.79
CA ASN A 218 13.66 -20.34 8.32
C ASN A 218 13.76 -19.88 6.86
N ASP A 219 12.74 -20.16 6.04
CA ASP A 219 12.74 -19.82 4.61
C ASP A 219 11.62 -18.88 4.22
N PHE A 220 10.36 -19.25 4.48
CA PHE A 220 9.20 -18.49 4.02
C PHE A 220 9.13 -17.08 4.61
N ILE A 221 9.10 -16.98 5.94
CA ILE A 221 9.00 -15.67 6.62
C ILE A 221 10.17 -14.75 6.24
N PRO A 222 11.46 -15.19 6.33
CA PRO A 222 12.58 -14.34 5.94
C PRO A 222 12.59 -13.99 4.45
N THR A 223 12.17 -14.91 3.57
CA THR A 223 12.15 -14.66 2.13
C THR A 223 11.14 -13.58 1.77
N VAL A 224 9.94 -13.62 2.34
CA VAL A 224 8.92 -12.60 2.11
C VAL A 224 9.42 -11.25 2.64
N ALA A 225 9.87 -11.19 3.88
CA ALA A 225 10.32 -9.96 4.53
C ALA A 225 11.53 -9.30 3.83
N LYS A 226 12.45 -10.10 3.29
CA LYS A 226 13.69 -9.62 2.65
C LYS A 226 13.65 -9.57 1.13
N ARG A 227 12.50 -9.88 0.51
CA ARG A 227 12.38 -9.94 -0.96
C ARG A 227 12.76 -8.62 -1.64
N GLY A 228 12.45 -7.49 -1.03
CA GLY A 228 12.83 -6.17 -1.56
C GLY A 228 14.34 -6.02 -1.71
N ALA A 229 15.11 -6.41 -0.69
CA ALA A 229 16.57 -6.37 -0.73
C ALA A 229 17.14 -7.33 -1.79
N ALA A 230 16.60 -8.53 -1.91
CA ALA A 230 17.02 -9.50 -2.93
C ALA A 230 16.78 -8.99 -4.37
N ILE A 231 15.68 -8.24 -4.59
CA ILE A 231 15.40 -7.63 -5.89
C ILE A 231 16.42 -6.51 -6.19
N ILE A 232 16.76 -5.68 -5.19
CA ILE A 232 17.77 -4.63 -5.36
C ILE A 232 19.12 -5.24 -5.69
N ASP A 233 19.52 -6.30 -4.99
CA ASP A 233 20.76 -7.02 -5.26
C ASP A 233 20.81 -7.56 -6.70
N ALA A 234 19.73 -8.18 -7.15
CA ALA A 234 19.66 -8.78 -8.50
C ALA A 234 19.51 -7.76 -9.65
N ARG A 235 18.75 -6.65 -9.44
CA ARG A 235 18.41 -5.69 -10.49
C ARG A 235 19.20 -4.38 -10.44
N GLY A 236 19.86 -4.08 -9.33
CA GLY A 236 20.44 -2.76 -9.06
C GLY A 236 19.40 -1.66 -8.79
N ALA A 237 18.11 -2.01 -8.68
CA ALA A 237 17.02 -1.07 -8.45
C ALA A 237 15.88 -1.70 -7.64
N SER A 238 15.12 -0.88 -6.94
CA SER A 238 13.95 -1.31 -6.17
C SER A 238 12.84 -1.88 -7.05
N SER A 239 11.93 -2.64 -6.44
CA SER A 239 10.70 -3.12 -7.10
C SER A 239 9.90 -1.93 -7.63
N ALA A 240 9.50 -1.98 -8.89
CA ALA A 240 8.65 -0.97 -9.51
C ALA A 240 7.35 -1.59 -10.03
N ALA A 241 7.42 -2.48 -11.01
CA ALA A 241 6.24 -3.08 -11.64
C ALA A 241 5.40 -3.90 -10.64
N SER A 242 6.06 -4.70 -9.76
CA SER A 242 5.34 -5.47 -8.74
C SER A 242 4.73 -4.58 -7.65
N ALA A 243 5.38 -3.47 -7.30
CA ALA A 243 4.82 -2.48 -6.39
C ALA A 243 3.59 -1.80 -7.00
N ALA A 244 3.66 -1.40 -8.27
CA ALA A 244 2.53 -0.84 -9.00
C ALA A 244 1.37 -1.85 -9.11
N SER A 245 1.64 -3.13 -9.40
CA SER A 245 0.62 -4.19 -9.41
C SER A 245 -0.07 -4.32 -8.06
N ALA A 246 0.70 -4.37 -6.97
CA ALA A 246 0.15 -4.49 -5.62
C ALA A 246 -0.67 -3.27 -5.22
N ALA A 247 -0.26 -2.06 -5.62
CA ALA A 247 -1.03 -0.84 -5.38
C ALA A 247 -2.38 -0.86 -6.13
N ILE A 248 -2.39 -1.35 -7.38
CA ILE A 248 -3.63 -1.60 -8.14
C ILE A 248 -4.51 -2.61 -7.40
N ASP A 249 -3.99 -3.77 -7.04
CA ASP A 249 -4.74 -4.83 -6.35
C ASP A 249 -5.36 -4.32 -5.04
N HIS A 250 -4.60 -3.52 -4.28
CA HIS A 250 -5.07 -2.94 -3.01
C HIS A 250 -6.27 -2.03 -3.21
N VAL A 251 -6.16 -1.05 -4.12
CA VAL A 251 -7.24 -0.07 -4.35
C VAL A 251 -8.41 -0.70 -5.11
N HIS A 252 -8.15 -1.63 -6.02
CA HIS A 252 -9.17 -2.42 -6.69
C HIS A 252 -10.07 -3.12 -5.67
N ASP A 253 -9.46 -3.90 -4.76
CA ASP A 253 -10.20 -4.62 -3.72
C ASP A 253 -10.88 -3.66 -2.75
N TRP A 254 -10.27 -2.49 -2.47
CA TRP A 254 -10.89 -1.47 -1.62
C TRP A 254 -12.19 -0.93 -2.24
N VAL A 255 -12.15 -0.57 -3.52
CA VAL A 255 -13.29 0.06 -4.21
C VAL A 255 -14.35 -0.96 -4.63
N LEU A 256 -13.93 -2.11 -5.16
CA LEU A 256 -14.83 -3.09 -5.75
C LEU A 256 -15.19 -4.26 -4.82
N GLY A 257 -14.47 -4.37 -3.69
CA GLY A 257 -14.70 -5.41 -2.69
C GLY A 257 -13.79 -6.62 -2.85
N THR A 258 -13.62 -7.37 -1.76
CA THR A 258 -12.75 -8.56 -1.67
C THR A 258 -13.44 -9.87 -2.01
N SER A 259 -14.67 -9.84 -2.53
CA SER A 259 -15.43 -11.02 -3.03
C SER A 259 -15.53 -12.19 -2.04
N GLY A 260 -15.66 -11.88 -0.74
CA GLY A 260 -15.88 -12.89 0.32
C GLY A 260 -14.62 -13.51 0.92
N SER A 261 -13.44 -13.09 0.45
CA SER A 261 -12.16 -13.42 1.07
C SER A 261 -11.55 -12.18 1.75
N TRP A 262 -10.37 -12.33 2.35
CA TRP A 262 -9.61 -11.20 2.87
C TRP A 262 -8.24 -11.03 2.20
N THR A 263 -7.71 -9.85 2.31
CA THR A 263 -6.34 -9.51 1.95
C THR A 263 -5.65 -8.79 3.10
N SER A 264 -4.35 -8.55 2.99
CA SER A 264 -3.63 -7.75 3.97
C SER A 264 -3.69 -6.27 3.59
N SER A 265 -4.20 -5.44 4.50
CA SER A 265 -4.25 -3.99 4.35
C SER A 265 -3.76 -3.32 5.63
N SER A 266 -2.86 -2.34 5.50
CA SER A 266 -2.46 -1.50 6.63
C SER A 266 -3.50 -0.40 6.82
N VAL A 267 -4.25 -0.51 7.90
CA VAL A 267 -5.33 0.40 8.31
C VAL A 267 -5.06 0.96 9.70
N MET A 268 -5.78 2.00 10.08
CA MET A 268 -5.75 2.52 11.45
C MET A 268 -6.22 1.44 12.42
N SER A 269 -5.38 1.11 13.40
CA SER A 269 -5.72 0.13 14.43
C SER A 269 -6.84 0.63 15.33
N ASP A 270 -7.87 -0.20 15.50
CA ASP A 270 -9.01 -0.01 16.39
C ASP A 270 -8.89 -0.81 17.69
N GLY A 271 -7.69 -1.34 18.00
CA GLY A 271 -7.45 -2.22 19.15
C GLY A 271 -7.68 -3.70 18.85
N SER A 272 -8.10 -4.07 17.65
CA SER A 272 -8.27 -5.46 17.23
C SER A 272 -7.01 -6.27 17.50
N TYR A 273 -7.17 -7.52 17.92
CA TYR A 273 -6.08 -8.45 18.28
C TYR A 273 -5.14 -7.92 19.38
N GLY A 274 -5.57 -6.94 20.17
CA GLY A 274 -4.77 -6.34 21.23
C GLY A 274 -3.65 -5.42 20.75
N LEU A 275 -3.66 -5.02 19.47
CA LEU A 275 -2.71 -4.04 18.95
C LEU A 275 -3.06 -2.64 19.46
N PRO A 276 -2.07 -1.78 19.76
CA PRO A 276 -2.32 -0.41 20.19
C PRO A 276 -3.17 0.38 19.18
N GLU A 277 -4.13 1.14 19.67
CA GLU A 277 -4.92 2.05 18.85
C GLU A 277 -4.06 3.22 18.31
N GLY A 278 -4.48 3.76 17.18
CA GLY A 278 -3.86 4.95 16.59
C GLY A 278 -2.47 4.73 15.99
N ILE A 279 -2.14 3.50 15.63
CA ILE A 279 -1.06 3.16 14.69
C ILE A 279 -1.68 2.65 13.40
N ILE A 280 -1.00 2.82 12.27
CA ILE A 280 -1.39 2.17 11.01
C ILE A 280 -0.63 0.87 10.88
N SER A 281 -1.32 -0.25 10.99
CA SER A 281 -0.76 -1.60 10.99
C SER A 281 -1.48 -2.49 9.99
N SER A 282 -0.78 -3.48 9.45
CA SER A 282 -1.40 -4.46 8.57
C SER A 282 -2.18 -5.51 9.35
N PHE A 283 -3.38 -5.76 8.84
CA PHE A 283 -4.36 -6.74 9.33
C PHE A 283 -4.95 -7.55 8.17
N PRO A 284 -5.56 -8.71 8.44
CA PRO A 284 -6.48 -9.33 7.50
C PRO A 284 -7.73 -8.45 7.39
N CYS A 285 -8.02 -7.99 6.19
CA CYS A 285 -9.13 -7.07 5.95
C CYS A 285 -10.01 -7.55 4.80
N THR A 286 -11.31 -7.40 4.96
CA THR A 286 -12.30 -7.46 3.88
C THR A 286 -12.68 -6.05 3.48
N SER A 287 -13.08 -5.85 2.22
CA SER A 287 -13.70 -4.62 1.77
C SER A 287 -15.10 -4.87 1.23
N GLU A 288 -16.03 -4.03 1.66
CA GLU A 288 -17.39 -3.99 1.19
C GLU A 288 -17.87 -2.55 1.09
N ASN A 289 -18.51 -2.18 -0.02
CA ASN A 289 -19.00 -0.82 -0.26
C ASN A 289 -17.90 0.27 -0.17
N GLY A 290 -16.66 -0.07 -0.50
CA GLY A 290 -15.53 0.84 -0.46
C GLY A 290 -14.97 1.13 0.95
N GLU A 291 -15.27 0.28 1.94
CA GLU A 291 -14.79 0.40 3.30
C GLU A 291 -14.03 -0.86 3.72
N TRP A 292 -12.83 -0.66 4.30
CA TRP A 292 -12.07 -1.75 4.91
C TRP A 292 -12.64 -2.14 6.27
N LYS A 293 -12.72 -3.44 6.52
CA LYS A 293 -13.10 -4.02 7.81
C LYS A 293 -12.05 -5.05 8.23
N ILE A 294 -11.51 -4.90 9.43
CA ILE A 294 -10.61 -5.90 10.01
C ILE A 294 -11.40 -7.18 10.29
N VAL A 295 -10.91 -8.30 9.75
CA VAL A 295 -11.48 -9.63 10.05
C VAL A 295 -11.28 -9.92 11.52
N GLN A 296 -12.33 -10.34 12.20
CA GLN A 296 -12.30 -10.61 13.65
C GLN A 296 -12.28 -12.11 13.95
N GLY A 297 -11.83 -12.46 15.17
CA GLY A 297 -11.99 -13.80 15.73
C GLY A 297 -11.02 -14.86 15.19
N LEU A 298 -9.92 -14.46 14.55
CA LEU A 298 -8.88 -15.40 14.19
C LEU A 298 -8.09 -15.84 15.44
N GLU A 299 -7.83 -17.14 15.54
CA GLU A 299 -6.98 -17.67 16.60
C GLU A 299 -5.52 -17.32 16.31
N ILE A 300 -4.84 -16.79 17.31
CA ILE A 300 -3.43 -16.39 17.24
C ILE A 300 -2.66 -17.24 18.24
N ASP A 301 -1.79 -18.12 17.74
CA ASP A 301 -0.90 -18.92 18.58
C ASP A 301 0.23 -18.08 19.19
N ASP A 302 0.97 -18.64 20.17
CA ASP A 302 2.03 -17.93 20.89
C ASP A 302 3.17 -17.46 19.96
N PHE A 303 3.49 -18.23 18.89
CA PHE A 303 4.51 -17.86 17.93
C PHE A 303 4.07 -16.64 17.11
N SER A 304 2.85 -16.70 16.54
CA SER A 304 2.26 -15.61 15.79
C SER A 304 2.10 -14.37 16.66
N ARG A 305 1.66 -14.54 17.91
CA ARG A 305 1.54 -13.45 18.88
C ARG A 305 2.86 -12.71 19.09
N ALA A 306 3.94 -13.45 19.33
CA ALA A 306 5.24 -12.84 19.52
C ALA A 306 5.73 -12.05 18.30
N LYS A 307 5.45 -12.54 17.08
CA LYS A 307 5.78 -11.84 15.83
C LYS A 307 4.95 -10.57 15.61
N ILE A 308 3.65 -10.67 15.85
CA ILE A 308 2.72 -9.54 15.73
C ILE A 308 3.09 -8.43 16.73
N ASP A 309 3.36 -8.80 17.98
CA ASP A 309 3.74 -7.85 19.03
C ASP A 309 5.06 -7.15 18.74
N ALA A 310 6.06 -7.87 18.20
CA ALA A 310 7.34 -7.28 17.81
C ALA A 310 7.16 -6.22 16.70
N SER A 311 6.31 -6.50 15.72
CA SER A 311 6.04 -5.55 14.63
C SER A 311 5.20 -4.36 15.09
N ALA A 312 4.24 -4.58 16.00
CA ALA A 312 3.45 -3.51 16.60
C ALA A 312 4.34 -2.59 17.48
N ALA A 313 5.27 -3.15 18.24
CA ALA A 313 6.21 -2.38 19.04
C ALA A 313 7.08 -1.44 18.18
N GLU A 314 7.52 -1.89 17.00
CA GLU A 314 8.24 -1.06 16.04
C GLU A 314 7.38 0.13 15.57
N LEU A 315 6.10 -0.09 15.26
CA LEU A 315 5.18 0.97 14.85
C LEU A 315 4.91 1.99 15.98
N VAL A 316 4.82 1.53 17.23
CA VAL A 316 4.68 2.41 18.40
C VAL A 316 5.93 3.27 18.58
N GLU A 317 7.12 2.70 18.40
CA GLU A 317 8.39 3.44 18.44
C GLU A 317 8.46 4.50 17.33
N GLU A 318 8.10 4.14 16.09
CA GLU A 318 8.04 5.08 14.96
C GLU A 318 7.05 6.22 15.24
N LYS A 319 5.84 5.90 15.72
CA LYS A 319 4.84 6.90 16.12
C LYS A 319 5.39 7.85 17.19
N SER A 320 6.02 7.31 18.23
CA SER A 320 6.62 8.12 19.30
C SER A 320 7.72 9.04 18.77
N THR A 321 8.52 8.54 17.84
CA THR A 321 9.60 9.30 17.20
C THR A 321 9.03 10.48 16.41
N VAL A 322 8.06 10.26 15.52
CA VAL A 322 7.48 11.33 14.70
C VAL A 322 6.66 12.31 15.54
N ALA A 323 6.02 11.87 16.64
CA ALA A 323 5.36 12.74 17.60
C ALA A 323 6.38 13.65 18.31
N SER A 324 7.53 13.12 18.73
CA SER A 324 8.59 13.92 19.38
C SER A 324 9.21 14.98 18.44
N MET A 325 9.08 14.77 17.13
CA MET A 325 9.51 15.71 16.08
C MET A 325 8.42 16.73 15.72
N GLY A 326 7.20 16.61 16.28
CA GLY A 326 6.07 17.47 15.94
C GLY A 326 5.52 17.23 14.54
N LEU A 327 5.64 16.00 14.03
CA LEU A 327 5.14 15.60 12.71
C LEU A 327 3.74 14.98 12.74
N ILE A 328 3.20 14.75 13.94
CA ILE A 328 1.82 14.30 14.20
C ILE A 328 1.29 14.97 15.46
#